data_6e4afcbd7c521be05df3ddd07f822c69
#
_entry.id   6e4afcbd7c521be05df3ddd07f822c69
#
_cell.length_a   1.000
_cell.length_b   1.000
_cell.length_c   1.000
_cell.angle_alpha   90.00
_cell.angle_beta   90.00
_cell.angle_gamma   90.00
#
_symmetry.space_group_name_H-M   'P 1'
#
loop_
_entity.id
_entity.type
_entity.pdbx_description
1 polymer ?
#
loop_
_entity_poly.entity_id
_entity_poly.type
_entity_poly.pdbx_seq_one_letter_code
_entity_poly.pdbx_strand_id
1 'polypeptide(L)'
;VFGLTLPLVTKSDGTKFGKTESGTIWLDANKTSPYAFYQFWLGTADADVYRFLRYFTFLSLSDIEAVERADSERSGRPEAQRLLAQEVTLLVHGDEGLSAAERITEALFSGDPSALAEPDLAQLALDGLPASRLNRQDLPPTFSQLLNQVELATGKQIKDALAREAVLVNGLPVVGGQTVACDIALDRSRAMHDRFHLVRFGKKKYHLFTEHD
;
A
#
# COMPACT_ATOMS: atom_id res chain seq x y z
N VAL A 1 -23.90 -40.09 -2.38
CA VAL A 1 -23.26 -38.77 -2.40
C VAL A 1 -23.06 -38.33 -0.98
N PHE A 2 -21.84 -37.95 -0.61
CA PHE A 2 -21.51 -37.42 0.70
C PHE A 2 -21.19 -35.93 0.57
N GLY A 3 -21.68 -35.10 1.47
CA GLY A 3 -21.43 -33.66 1.52
C GLY A 3 -20.68 -33.30 2.81
N LEU A 4 -19.63 -32.49 2.69
CA LEU A 4 -18.93 -31.88 3.82
C LEU A 4 -19.15 -30.36 3.74
N THR A 5 -19.61 -29.77 4.83
CA THR A 5 -19.77 -28.32 4.95
C THR A 5 -18.97 -27.79 6.12
N LEU A 6 -18.36 -26.63 5.97
CA LEU A 6 -17.65 -25.92 7.01
C LEU A 6 -18.42 -24.63 7.34
N PRO A 7 -18.35 -24.14 8.59
CA PRO A 7 -18.90 -22.84 8.95
C PRO A 7 -18.28 -21.72 8.10
N LEU A 8 -19.08 -20.70 7.81
CA LEU A 8 -18.58 -19.51 7.13
C LEU A 8 -17.53 -18.80 8.00
N VAL A 9 -16.40 -18.45 7.41
CA VAL A 9 -15.39 -17.63 8.08
C VAL A 9 -15.90 -16.18 8.18
N THR A 10 -16.00 -15.69 9.42
CA THR A 10 -16.41 -14.31 9.73
C THR A 10 -15.32 -13.62 10.52
N LYS A 11 -15.34 -12.29 10.51
CA LYS A 11 -14.54 -11.48 11.44
C LYS A 11 -15.19 -11.46 12.82
N SER A 12 -14.47 -10.98 13.84
CA SER A 12 -14.97 -10.81 15.21
C SER A 12 -16.17 -9.87 15.31
N ASP A 13 -16.30 -8.93 14.37
CA ASP A 13 -17.45 -8.01 14.24
C ASP A 13 -18.69 -8.67 13.58
N GLY A 14 -18.62 -9.94 13.22
CA GLY A 14 -19.69 -10.70 12.57
C GLY A 14 -19.77 -10.53 11.07
N THR A 15 -18.94 -9.67 10.45
CA THR A 15 -18.93 -9.47 9.01
C THR A 15 -18.27 -10.65 8.29
N LYS A 16 -18.62 -10.85 7.00
CA LYS A 16 -18.04 -11.91 6.18
C LYS A 16 -16.57 -11.61 5.91
N PHE A 17 -15.70 -12.60 6.10
CA PHE A 17 -14.29 -12.50 5.74
C PHE A 17 -14.09 -12.41 4.21
N GLY A 18 -13.03 -11.71 3.76
CA GLY A 18 -12.69 -11.56 2.34
C GLY A 18 -13.48 -10.50 1.59
N LYS A 19 -14.41 -9.79 2.25
CA LYS A 19 -15.05 -8.59 1.72
C LYS A 19 -14.52 -7.35 2.43
N THR A 20 -14.15 -6.33 1.68
CA THR A 20 -13.71 -5.02 2.18
C THR A 20 -14.67 -3.94 1.69
N GLU A 21 -14.56 -2.72 2.21
CA GLU A 21 -15.32 -1.56 1.69
C GLU A 21 -14.98 -1.27 0.23
N SER A 22 -13.75 -1.58 -0.20
CA SER A 22 -13.27 -1.44 -1.58
C SER A 22 -13.54 -2.66 -2.48
N GLY A 23 -14.15 -3.73 -1.95
CA GLY A 23 -14.51 -4.92 -2.75
C GLY A 23 -14.01 -6.25 -2.19
N THR A 24 -13.76 -7.21 -3.07
CA THR A 24 -13.31 -8.56 -2.72
C THR A 24 -11.80 -8.68 -2.87
N ILE A 25 -11.14 -9.32 -1.92
CA ILE A 25 -9.73 -9.70 -2.04
C ILE A 25 -9.63 -10.97 -2.89
N TRP A 26 -8.90 -10.88 -3.99
CA TRP A 26 -8.70 -11.97 -4.94
C TRP A 26 -7.35 -12.66 -4.72
N LEU A 27 -7.28 -13.95 -5.02
CA LEU A 27 -6.03 -14.71 -5.06
C LEU A 27 -5.25 -14.48 -6.37
N ASP A 28 -5.91 -13.99 -7.41
CA ASP A 28 -5.32 -13.64 -8.70
C ASP A 28 -4.58 -12.30 -8.58
N ALA A 29 -3.26 -12.32 -8.78
CA ALA A 29 -2.38 -11.16 -8.66
C ALA A 29 -2.72 -10.02 -9.66
N ASN A 30 -3.45 -10.32 -10.74
CA ASN A 30 -3.92 -9.30 -11.68
C ASN A 30 -5.18 -8.55 -11.20
N LYS A 31 -5.84 -9.06 -10.15
CA LYS A 31 -7.05 -8.46 -9.57
C LYS A 31 -6.82 -7.85 -8.19
N THR A 32 -5.96 -8.48 -7.40
CA THR A 32 -5.45 -7.96 -6.13
C THR A 32 -3.95 -8.20 -6.13
N SER A 33 -3.17 -7.13 -6.13
CA SER A 33 -1.71 -7.26 -6.15
C SER A 33 -1.19 -7.97 -4.91
N PRO A 34 -0.04 -8.65 -4.96
CA PRO A 34 0.62 -9.20 -3.79
C PRO A 34 0.80 -8.18 -2.67
N TYR A 35 1.08 -6.92 -3.00
CA TYR A 35 1.16 -5.84 -2.03
C TYR A 35 -0.18 -5.55 -1.34
N ALA A 36 -1.27 -5.36 -2.08
CA ALA A 36 -2.59 -5.10 -1.50
C ALA A 36 -3.10 -6.31 -0.71
N PHE A 37 -2.81 -7.53 -1.19
CA PHE A 37 -3.09 -8.77 -0.50
C PHE A 37 -2.35 -8.84 0.85
N TYR A 38 -1.06 -8.55 0.86
CA TYR A 38 -0.26 -8.49 2.08
C TYR A 38 -0.79 -7.44 3.07
N GLN A 39 -1.13 -6.23 2.60
CA GLN A 39 -1.68 -5.17 3.44
C GLN A 39 -3.04 -5.54 4.04
N PHE A 40 -3.87 -6.27 3.31
CA PHE A 40 -5.14 -6.78 3.82
C PHE A 40 -4.93 -7.68 5.05
N TRP A 41 -3.98 -8.61 4.99
CA TRP A 41 -3.67 -9.49 6.12
C TRP A 41 -2.97 -8.77 7.26
N LEU A 42 -2.06 -7.85 6.94
CA LEU A 42 -1.38 -7.01 7.93
C LEU A 42 -2.35 -6.11 8.71
N GLY A 43 -3.48 -5.76 8.11
CA GLY A 43 -4.57 -5.00 8.73
C GLY A 43 -5.57 -5.83 9.53
N THR A 44 -5.30 -7.12 9.78
CA THR A 44 -6.18 -7.98 10.57
C THR A 44 -6.31 -7.45 12.00
N ALA A 45 -7.54 -7.44 12.52
CA ALA A 45 -7.82 -7.03 13.91
C ALA A 45 -7.16 -7.99 14.93
N ASP A 46 -6.72 -7.46 16.07
CA ASP A 46 -6.10 -8.23 17.14
C ASP A 46 -6.98 -9.38 17.62
N ALA A 47 -8.31 -9.17 17.66
CA ALA A 47 -9.28 -10.18 18.05
C ALA A 47 -9.41 -11.37 17.07
N ASP A 48 -8.90 -11.22 15.85
CA ASP A 48 -9.03 -12.21 14.78
C ASP A 48 -7.72 -12.91 14.42
N VAL A 49 -6.57 -12.25 14.65
CA VAL A 49 -5.29 -12.65 14.08
C VAL A 49 -4.87 -14.09 14.44
N TYR A 50 -4.96 -14.49 15.71
CA TYR A 50 -4.55 -15.84 16.14
C TYR A 50 -5.50 -16.92 15.62
N ARG A 51 -6.79 -16.60 15.46
CA ARG A 51 -7.75 -17.49 14.82
C ARG A 51 -7.44 -17.66 13.35
N PHE A 52 -7.06 -16.57 12.65
CA PHE A 52 -6.71 -16.62 11.24
C PHE A 52 -5.35 -17.30 11.01
N LEU A 53 -4.38 -17.17 11.90
CA LEU A 53 -3.16 -17.99 11.87
C LEU A 53 -3.51 -19.48 11.88
N ARG A 54 -4.44 -19.93 12.74
CA ARG A 54 -4.89 -21.33 12.78
C ARG A 54 -5.64 -21.78 11.53
N TYR A 55 -6.33 -20.87 10.82
CA TYR A 55 -7.15 -21.22 9.66
C TYR A 55 -6.40 -21.16 8.34
N PHE A 56 -5.46 -20.26 8.20
CA PHE A 56 -4.89 -19.88 6.90
C PHE A 56 -3.39 -20.14 6.78
N THR A 57 -2.74 -20.69 7.82
CA THR A 57 -1.32 -21.04 7.77
C THR A 57 -1.09 -22.51 8.10
N PHE A 58 0.10 -22.99 7.79
CA PHE A 58 0.56 -24.33 8.17
C PHE A 58 1.42 -24.33 9.44
N LEU A 59 1.43 -23.24 10.18
CA LEU A 59 2.12 -23.16 11.47
C LEU A 59 1.52 -24.14 12.48
N SER A 60 2.37 -24.71 13.31
CA SER A 60 1.90 -25.60 14.39
C SER A 60 1.13 -24.79 15.45
N LEU A 61 0.21 -25.44 16.16
CA LEU A 61 -0.51 -24.80 17.26
C LEU A 61 0.45 -24.28 18.35
N SER A 62 1.53 -25.01 18.61
CA SER A 62 2.56 -24.61 19.58
C SER A 62 3.28 -23.32 19.16
N ASP A 63 3.56 -23.14 17.87
CA ASP A 63 4.20 -21.92 17.35
C ASP A 63 3.24 -20.73 17.46
N ILE A 64 1.97 -20.92 17.10
CA ILE A 64 0.95 -19.87 17.22
C ILE A 64 0.76 -19.45 18.69
N GLU A 65 0.69 -20.39 19.62
CA GLU A 65 0.59 -20.12 21.05
C GLU A 65 1.85 -19.42 21.61
N ALA A 66 3.02 -19.73 21.07
CA ALA A 66 4.26 -19.04 21.42
C ALA A 66 4.23 -17.57 20.98
N VAL A 67 3.77 -17.28 19.76
CA VAL A 67 3.59 -15.91 19.26
C VAL A 67 2.55 -15.16 20.09
N GLU A 68 1.40 -15.79 20.42
CA GLU A 68 0.35 -15.18 21.23
C GLU A 68 0.86 -14.78 22.63
N ARG A 69 1.66 -15.64 23.27
CA ARG A 69 2.30 -15.32 24.55
C ARG A 69 3.30 -14.19 24.44
N ALA A 70 4.20 -14.25 23.43
CA ALA A 70 5.19 -13.21 23.21
C ALA A 70 4.55 -11.84 22.96
N ASP A 71 3.47 -11.80 22.18
CA ASP A 71 2.73 -10.56 21.91
C ASP A 71 2.02 -10.03 23.16
N SER A 72 1.50 -10.91 24.05
CA SER A 72 0.86 -10.52 25.31
C SER A 72 1.83 -9.88 26.32
N GLU A 73 3.10 -10.26 26.25
CA GLU A 73 4.17 -9.77 27.14
C GLU A 73 4.89 -8.53 26.55
N ARG A 74 4.67 -8.22 25.29
CA ARG A 74 5.38 -7.15 24.56
C ARG A 74 4.74 -5.79 24.79
N SER A 75 5.56 -4.81 25.16
CA SER A 75 5.17 -3.39 25.09
C SER A 75 5.43 -2.87 23.68
N GLY A 76 4.48 -3.02 22.77
CA GLY A 76 4.65 -2.52 21.40
C GLY A 76 3.65 -3.16 20.44
N ARG A 77 3.92 -2.99 19.13
CA ARG A 77 3.05 -3.56 18.09
C ARG A 77 3.20 -5.09 18.08
N PRO A 78 2.08 -5.84 18.11
CA PRO A 78 2.11 -7.29 17.99
C PRO A 78 2.76 -7.74 16.67
N GLU A 79 3.39 -8.93 16.70
CA GLU A 79 4.01 -9.52 15.50
C GLU A 79 3.07 -10.45 14.74
N ALA A 80 1.99 -10.89 15.37
CA ALA A 80 1.07 -11.87 14.79
C ALA A 80 0.50 -11.43 13.43
N GLN A 81 0.16 -10.13 13.25
CA GLN A 81 -0.36 -9.63 11.98
C GLN A 81 0.69 -9.70 10.87
N ARG A 82 1.94 -9.39 11.20
CA ARG A 82 3.03 -9.48 10.25
C ARG A 82 3.29 -10.94 9.85
N LEU A 83 3.34 -11.82 10.82
CA LEU A 83 3.50 -13.26 10.58
C LEU A 83 2.36 -13.80 9.70
N LEU A 84 1.10 -13.46 10.02
CA LEU A 84 -0.05 -13.87 9.23
C LEU A 84 0.06 -13.37 7.78
N ALA A 85 0.40 -12.10 7.60
CA ALA A 85 0.56 -11.51 6.26
C ALA A 85 1.69 -12.19 5.48
N GLN A 86 2.82 -12.48 6.11
CA GLN A 86 3.96 -13.18 5.50
C GLN A 86 3.57 -14.60 5.06
N GLU A 87 3.06 -15.40 5.98
CA GLU A 87 2.72 -16.80 5.73
C GLU A 87 1.67 -16.94 4.61
N VAL A 88 0.61 -16.14 4.65
CA VAL A 88 -0.47 -16.26 3.66
C VAL A 88 -0.05 -15.68 2.31
N THR A 89 0.73 -14.60 2.29
CA THR A 89 1.24 -14.04 1.02
C THR A 89 2.25 -14.99 0.38
N LEU A 90 3.14 -15.59 1.16
CA LEU A 90 4.07 -16.61 0.68
C LEU A 90 3.33 -17.82 0.09
N LEU A 91 2.28 -18.28 0.76
CA LEU A 91 1.48 -19.42 0.31
C LEU A 91 0.79 -19.16 -1.04
N VAL A 92 0.28 -17.94 -1.26
CA VAL A 92 -0.54 -17.62 -2.44
C VAL A 92 0.29 -17.05 -3.58
N HIS A 93 1.27 -16.21 -3.29
CA HIS A 93 2.03 -15.44 -4.29
C HIS A 93 3.53 -15.81 -4.36
N GLY A 94 3.98 -16.77 -3.52
CA GLY A 94 5.37 -17.22 -3.49
C GLY A 94 6.36 -16.18 -2.96
N ASP A 95 7.65 -16.55 -3.01
CA ASP A 95 8.73 -15.71 -2.50
C ASP A 95 8.83 -14.36 -3.20
N GLU A 96 8.62 -14.31 -4.51
CA GLU A 96 8.68 -13.07 -5.28
C GLU A 96 7.57 -12.09 -4.87
N GLY A 97 6.33 -12.61 -4.70
CA GLY A 97 5.19 -11.80 -4.28
C GLY A 97 5.37 -11.26 -2.86
N LEU A 98 5.84 -12.08 -1.93
CA LEU A 98 6.13 -11.66 -0.56
C LEU A 98 7.25 -10.62 -0.53
N SER A 99 8.38 -10.87 -1.20
CA SER A 99 9.52 -9.95 -1.25
C SER A 99 9.13 -8.59 -1.84
N ALA A 100 8.30 -8.58 -2.89
CA ALA A 100 7.78 -7.35 -3.48
C ALA A 100 6.89 -6.59 -2.49
N ALA A 101 5.96 -7.27 -1.82
CA ALA A 101 5.05 -6.67 -0.85
C ALA A 101 5.80 -6.06 0.35
N GLU A 102 6.83 -6.74 0.86
CA GLU A 102 7.66 -6.23 1.95
C GLU A 102 8.51 -5.03 1.51
N ARG A 103 9.14 -5.09 0.33
CA ARG A 103 9.93 -3.99 -0.23
C ARG A 103 9.08 -2.73 -0.44
N ILE A 104 7.87 -2.88 -1.00
CA ILE A 104 6.93 -1.77 -1.17
C ILE A 104 6.52 -1.19 0.19
N THR A 105 6.19 -2.06 1.15
CA THR A 105 5.80 -1.63 2.51
C THR A 105 6.91 -0.82 3.17
N GLU A 106 8.15 -1.27 3.09
CA GLU A 106 9.31 -0.58 3.67
C GLU A 106 9.56 0.76 2.97
N ALA A 107 9.53 0.80 1.64
CA ALA A 107 9.73 2.03 0.87
C ALA A 107 8.69 3.10 1.21
N LEU A 108 7.41 2.72 1.34
CA LEU A 108 6.35 3.66 1.74
C LEU A 108 6.45 4.07 3.21
N PHE A 109 6.92 3.18 4.09
CA PHE A 109 7.13 3.49 5.50
C PHE A 109 8.32 4.42 5.74
N SER A 110 9.47 4.12 5.17
CA SER A 110 10.69 4.97 5.24
C SER A 110 10.52 6.27 4.48
N GLY A 111 9.72 6.25 3.40
CA GLY A 111 9.54 7.35 2.45
C GLY A 111 10.68 7.47 1.43
N ASP A 112 11.49 6.42 1.31
CA ASP A 112 12.53 6.30 0.30
C ASP A 112 12.09 5.29 -0.79
N PRO A 113 11.67 5.78 -1.97
CA PRO A 113 11.22 4.91 -3.05
C PRO A 113 12.35 4.35 -3.92
N SER A 114 13.62 4.61 -3.58
CA SER A 114 14.78 4.25 -4.44
C SER A 114 14.92 2.75 -4.67
N ALA A 115 14.42 1.92 -3.76
CA ALA A 115 14.43 0.46 -3.86
C ALA A 115 13.28 -0.13 -4.69
N LEU A 116 12.30 0.68 -5.12
CA LEU A 116 11.14 0.19 -5.87
C LEU A 116 11.52 -0.15 -7.31
N ALA A 117 11.28 -1.39 -7.70
CA ALA A 117 11.37 -1.85 -9.08
C ALA A 117 10.11 -1.44 -9.88
N GLU A 118 10.20 -1.48 -11.21
CA GLU A 118 9.05 -1.17 -12.08
C GLU A 118 7.81 -2.04 -11.79
N PRO A 119 7.92 -3.36 -11.56
CA PRO A 119 6.78 -4.20 -11.17
C PRO A 119 6.15 -3.78 -9.83
N ASP A 120 6.92 -3.22 -8.90
CA ASP A 120 6.40 -2.72 -7.62
C ASP A 120 5.49 -1.51 -7.82
N LEU A 121 5.95 -0.56 -8.67
CA LEU A 121 5.16 0.60 -9.03
C LEU A 121 3.92 0.23 -9.84
N ALA A 122 3.98 -0.82 -10.66
CA ALA A 122 2.81 -1.36 -11.35
C ALA A 122 1.78 -1.93 -10.35
N GLN A 123 2.20 -2.64 -9.30
CA GLN A 123 1.31 -3.08 -8.21
C GLN A 123 0.67 -1.89 -7.48
N LEU A 124 1.46 -0.86 -7.17
CA LEU A 124 0.96 0.35 -6.54
C LEU A 124 -0.06 1.07 -7.43
N ALA A 125 0.14 1.09 -8.74
CA ALA A 125 -0.79 1.68 -9.70
C ALA A 125 -2.09 0.85 -9.88
N LEU A 126 -2.03 -0.47 -9.67
CA LEU A 126 -3.18 -1.36 -9.82
C LEU A 126 -4.20 -1.13 -8.70
N ASP A 127 -3.76 -1.23 -7.45
CA ASP A 127 -4.64 -1.22 -6.28
C ASP A 127 -3.95 -0.78 -4.96
N GLY A 128 -2.65 -0.55 -4.99
CA GLY A 128 -1.88 -0.24 -3.78
C GLY A 128 -2.01 1.21 -3.31
N LEU A 129 -2.16 2.16 -4.23
CA LEU A 129 -2.28 3.60 -3.96
C LEU A 129 -3.32 4.25 -4.87
N PRO A 130 -3.86 5.42 -4.49
CA PRO A 130 -4.54 6.30 -5.44
C PRO A 130 -3.58 6.62 -6.59
N ALA A 131 -4.02 6.30 -7.82
CA ALA A 131 -3.19 6.46 -9.00
C ALA A 131 -3.95 7.18 -10.13
N SER A 132 -3.23 7.96 -10.93
CA SER A 132 -3.78 8.68 -12.08
C SER A 132 -2.82 8.61 -13.27
N ARG A 133 -3.40 8.55 -14.46
CA ARG A 133 -2.65 8.69 -15.71
C ARG A 133 -2.30 10.15 -15.92
N LEU A 134 -1.08 10.40 -16.32
CA LEU A 134 -0.57 11.73 -16.60
C LEU A 134 -0.45 11.93 -18.10
N ASN A 135 -1.21 12.89 -18.64
CA ASN A 135 -1.02 13.38 -19.99
C ASN A 135 -0.29 14.73 -19.92
N ARG A 136 0.90 14.82 -20.48
CA ARG A 136 1.71 16.04 -20.46
C ARG A 136 1.05 17.23 -21.15
N GLN A 137 0.20 16.97 -22.14
CA GLN A 137 -0.49 18.03 -22.88
C GLN A 137 -1.63 18.67 -22.08
N ASP A 138 -2.16 17.94 -21.10
CA ASP A 138 -3.32 18.35 -20.30
C ASP A 138 -2.92 18.79 -18.87
N LEU A 139 -1.61 18.98 -18.61
CA LEU A 139 -1.15 19.40 -17.28
C LEU A 139 -1.66 20.81 -16.93
N PRO A 140 -2.20 20.99 -15.72
CA PRO A 140 -2.53 22.32 -15.24
C PRO A 140 -1.23 23.15 -15.05
N PRO A 141 -1.32 24.49 -15.10
CA PRO A 141 -0.15 25.37 -15.00
C PRO A 141 0.70 25.15 -13.75
N THR A 142 0.07 24.82 -12.62
CA THR A 142 0.78 24.65 -11.35
C THR A 142 0.55 23.25 -10.72
N PHE A 143 1.57 22.75 -10.05
CA PHE A 143 1.50 21.49 -9.33
C PHE A 143 0.45 21.50 -8.23
N SER A 144 0.24 22.65 -7.58
CA SER A 144 -0.86 22.85 -6.61
C SER A 144 -2.24 22.55 -7.21
N GLN A 145 -2.48 22.94 -8.47
CA GLN A 145 -3.74 22.64 -9.15
C GLN A 145 -3.88 21.15 -9.45
N LEU A 146 -2.80 20.49 -9.90
CA LEU A 146 -2.80 19.05 -10.16
C LEU A 146 -3.12 18.25 -8.88
N LEU A 147 -2.47 18.57 -7.77
CA LEU A 147 -2.73 17.90 -6.49
C LEU A 147 -4.16 18.12 -5.98
N ASN A 148 -4.75 19.28 -6.30
CA ASN A 148 -6.14 19.56 -5.97
C ASN A 148 -7.13 18.79 -6.87
N GLN A 149 -6.80 18.60 -8.15
CA GLN A 149 -7.62 17.81 -9.08
C GLN A 149 -7.71 16.33 -8.68
N VAL A 150 -6.64 15.76 -8.13
CA VAL A 150 -6.63 14.39 -7.61
C VAL A 150 -7.08 14.28 -6.14
N GLU A 151 -7.60 15.36 -5.58
CA GLU A 151 -8.16 15.42 -4.22
C GLU A 151 -7.20 14.92 -3.13
N LEU A 152 -5.89 15.07 -3.33
CA LEU A 152 -4.88 14.59 -2.38
C LEU A 152 -5.02 15.25 -1.01
N ALA A 153 -5.38 16.55 -1.00
CA ALA A 153 -5.70 17.32 0.19
C ALA A 153 -6.51 18.57 -0.19
N THR A 154 -6.98 19.33 0.80
CA THR A 154 -7.64 20.61 0.53
C THR A 154 -6.68 21.63 -0.06
N GLY A 155 -7.16 22.56 -0.89
CA GLY A 155 -6.31 23.56 -1.54
C GLY A 155 -5.45 24.38 -0.54
N LYS A 156 -5.98 24.67 0.67
CA LYS A 156 -5.19 25.32 1.74
C LYS A 156 -4.06 24.44 2.23
N GLN A 157 -4.33 23.16 2.50
CA GLN A 157 -3.32 22.19 2.96
C GLN A 157 -2.22 21.99 1.91
N ILE A 158 -2.60 21.93 0.62
CA ILE A 158 -1.64 21.79 -0.49
C ILE A 158 -0.71 23.00 -0.52
N LYS A 159 -1.25 24.21 -0.45
CA LYS A 159 -0.45 25.44 -0.47
C LYS A 159 0.51 25.51 0.71
N ASP A 160 0.02 25.21 1.91
CA ASP A 160 0.83 25.20 3.13
C ASP A 160 1.92 24.12 3.10
N ALA A 161 1.65 22.95 2.53
CA ALA A 161 2.61 21.87 2.40
C ALA A 161 3.71 22.19 1.37
N LEU A 162 3.34 22.76 0.21
CA LEU A 162 4.31 23.21 -0.80
C LEU A 162 5.19 24.33 -0.29
N ALA A 163 4.63 25.30 0.48
CA ALA A 163 5.40 26.39 1.07
C ALA A 163 6.45 25.91 2.10
N ARG A 164 6.22 24.74 2.71
CA ARG A 164 7.14 24.13 3.69
C ARG A 164 7.96 22.97 3.12
N GLU A 165 7.94 22.77 1.80
CA GLU A 165 8.61 21.67 1.12
C GLU A 165 8.24 20.27 1.69
N ALA A 166 7.01 20.14 2.21
CA ALA A 166 6.49 18.90 2.78
C ALA A 166 5.79 17.99 1.75
N VAL A 167 5.91 18.32 0.47
CA VAL A 167 5.50 17.48 -0.66
C VAL A 167 6.76 16.96 -1.34
N LEU A 168 6.83 15.65 -1.51
CA LEU A 168 7.97 15.00 -2.16
C LEU A 168 7.50 14.34 -3.45
N VAL A 169 8.34 14.36 -4.46
CA VAL A 169 8.19 13.57 -5.69
C VAL A 169 9.40 12.66 -5.83
N ASN A 170 9.16 11.36 -5.92
CA ASN A 170 10.21 10.34 -5.97
C ASN A 170 11.25 10.47 -4.84
N GLY A 171 10.78 10.80 -3.63
CA GLY A 171 11.62 10.99 -2.44
C GLY A 171 12.26 12.38 -2.31
N LEU A 172 12.21 13.23 -3.32
CA LEU A 172 12.83 14.55 -3.33
C LEU A 172 11.80 15.66 -3.03
N PRO A 173 12.13 16.66 -2.21
CA PRO A 173 11.21 17.76 -1.92
C PRO A 173 10.95 18.61 -3.16
N VAL A 174 9.70 19.04 -3.32
CA VAL A 174 9.31 19.98 -4.37
C VAL A 174 9.65 21.39 -3.91
N VAL A 175 10.61 22.00 -4.60
CA VAL A 175 11.07 23.37 -4.36
C VAL A 175 10.35 24.34 -5.31
N GLY A 176 10.08 25.57 -4.86
CA GLY A 176 9.39 26.59 -5.66
C GLY A 176 8.02 26.99 -5.13
N GLY A 177 7.59 26.38 -4.04
CA GLY A 177 6.38 26.76 -3.31
C GLY A 177 5.09 26.56 -4.08
N GLN A 178 4.11 27.44 -3.82
CA GLN A 178 2.72 27.28 -4.32
C GLN A 178 2.58 27.45 -5.84
N THR A 179 3.53 28.12 -6.48
CA THR A 179 3.49 28.49 -7.90
C THR A 179 4.37 27.62 -8.78
N VAL A 180 4.98 26.57 -8.20
CA VAL A 180 5.81 25.63 -8.96
C VAL A 180 5.01 25.05 -10.12
N ALA A 181 5.57 25.08 -11.33
CA ALA A 181 4.94 24.52 -12.51
C ALA A 181 4.92 22.98 -12.45
N CYS A 182 3.92 22.36 -13.08
CA CYS A 182 3.77 20.90 -13.08
C CYS A 182 4.96 20.19 -13.72
N ASP A 183 5.47 20.70 -14.83
CA ASP A 183 6.61 20.14 -15.56
C ASP A 183 7.92 20.20 -14.77
N ILE A 184 8.07 21.20 -13.88
CA ILE A 184 9.20 21.29 -12.95
C ILE A 184 9.04 20.30 -11.79
N ALA A 185 7.86 20.24 -11.20
CA ALA A 185 7.59 19.34 -10.07
C ALA A 185 7.62 17.85 -10.49
N LEU A 186 7.13 17.55 -11.70
CA LEU A 186 7.11 16.23 -12.33
C LEU A 186 8.12 16.18 -13.49
N ASP A 187 9.36 16.54 -13.21
CA ASP A 187 10.44 16.51 -14.22
C ASP A 187 10.59 15.08 -14.77
N ARG A 188 10.42 14.93 -16.09
CA ARG A 188 10.50 13.64 -16.80
C ARG A 188 11.85 12.96 -16.61
N SER A 189 12.92 13.74 -16.53
CA SER A 189 14.27 13.17 -16.32
C SER A 189 14.45 12.51 -14.95
N ARG A 190 13.52 12.75 -14.01
CA ARG A 190 13.49 12.18 -12.67
C ARG A 190 12.39 11.15 -12.49
N ALA A 191 11.63 10.83 -13.54
CA ALA A 191 10.62 9.81 -13.48
C ALA A 191 11.27 8.45 -13.14
N MET A 192 10.68 7.74 -12.18
CA MET A 192 11.12 6.37 -11.87
C MET A 192 10.73 5.46 -13.04
N HIS A 193 11.69 4.68 -13.53
CA HIS A 193 11.52 3.79 -14.69
C HIS A 193 10.87 4.53 -15.88
N ASP A 194 11.32 5.76 -16.15
CA ASP A 194 10.93 6.64 -17.26
C ASP A 194 9.45 7.04 -17.31
N ARG A 195 8.62 6.65 -16.35
CA ARG A 195 7.17 6.88 -16.42
C ARG A 195 6.43 7.09 -15.09
N PHE A 196 7.05 6.85 -13.93
CA PHE A 196 6.34 6.95 -12.66
C PHE A 196 6.80 8.15 -11.83
N HIS A 197 5.82 8.86 -11.25
CA HIS A 197 6.05 9.91 -10.28
C HIS A 197 5.28 9.60 -9.00
N LEU A 198 5.99 9.15 -7.97
CA LEU A 198 5.41 8.88 -6.65
C LEU A 198 5.41 10.16 -5.82
N VAL A 199 4.24 10.71 -5.62
CA VAL A 199 4.02 11.91 -4.80
C VAL A 199 3.72 11.49 -3.37
N ARG A 200 4.49 12.01 -2.40
CA ARG A 200 4.21 11.91 -0.98
C ARG A 200 3.78 13.26 -0.42
N PHE A 201 2.62 13.31 0.20
CA PHE A 201 2.08 14.49 0.87
C PHE A 201 2.13 14.31 2.39
N GLY A 202 2.98 15.06 3.05
CA GLY A 202 3.24 14.90 4.48
C GLY A 202 3.81 13.50 4.82
N LYS A 203 3.30 12.88 5.88
CA LYS A 203 3.89 11.62 6.40
C LYS A 203 3.27 10.34 5.80
N LYS A 204 2.01 10.37 5.37
CA LYS A 204 1.24 9.13 5.14
C LYS A 204 0.41 9.11 3.86
N LYS A 205 0.24 10.24 3.17
CA LYS A 205 -0.57 10.27 1.96
C LYS A 205 0.32 10.17 0.74
N TYR A 206 -0.08 9.28 -0.16
CA TYR A 206 0.62 9.05 -1.42
C TYR A 206 -0.34 9.16 -2.59
N HIS A 207 0.18 9.50 -3.74
CA HIS A 207 -0.48 9.42 -5.04
C HIS A 207 0.55 9.05 -6.10
N LEU A 208 0.21 8.14 -6.98
CA LEU A 208 1.08 7.69 -8.06
C LEU A 208 0.58 8.24 -9.40
N PHE A 209 1.41 9.01 -10.07
CA PHE A 209 1.17 9.40 -11.45
C PHE A 209 1.95 8.50 -12.40
N THR A 210 1.30 8.03 -13.47
CA THR A 210 1.92 7.22 -14.51
C THR A 210 1.83 7.95 -15.84
N GLU A 211 2.97 8.26 -16.45
CA GLU A 211 3.02 8.81 -17.80
C GLU A 211 2.68 7.74 -18.82
N HIS A 212 1.93 8.12 -19.83
CA HIS A 212 1.73 7.35 -21.06
C HIS A 212 2.25 8.16 -22.24
N ASP A 213 2.96 7.48 -23.13
CA ASP A 213 3.39 8.04 -24.39
C ASP A 213 2.20 8.39 -25.30
#